data_6218fca999a57b8fa01d398770ba327e
#
_entry.id   6218fca999a57b8fa01d398770ba327e
#
_cell.length_a   1.000
_cell.length_b   1.000
_cell.length_c   1.000
_cell.angle_alpha   90.00
_cell.angle_beta   90.00
_cell.angle_gamma   90.00
#
_symmetry.space_group_name_H-M   'P 1'
#
loop_
_entity.id
_entity.type
_entity.pdbx_description
1 polymer ?
#
loop_
_entity_poly.entity_id
_entity_poly.type
_entity_poly.pdbx_seq_one_letter_code
_entity_poly.pdbx_strand_id
1 'polypeptide(L)'
;MGPNEAQERAIKHGDGPCMVLAGPGSGKTYTIARRTQYLIEHYKVRPEEILVITFTRAASREMKERFQGYTKGKNYPVTFGTFHGVYFGILKWAYRLTSDNILTEEEKYQLIRQILAMPEIGFEPELSDEKEEIRDLITEIGNVKNRGISIEKYESIRYGVVFTRIYKTYEKQRKLMRKIDFDDMLLLCYDLF
;
A
#
# COMPACT_ATOMS: atom_id res chain seq x y z
N MET A 1 -7.99 21.18 26.37
CA MET A 1 -9.13 21.57 25.51
C MET A 1 -9.87 20.32 25.07
N GLY A 2 -11.19 20.28 25.18
CA GLY A 2 -12.02 19.17 24.69
C GLY A 2 -12.21 19.23 23.17
N PRO A 3 -12.85 18.22 22.56
CA PRO A 3 -13.21 18.24 21.15
C PRO A 3 -14.23 19.34 20.88
N ASN A 4 -14.17 19.95 19.70
CA ASN A 4 -15.25 20.81 19.24
C ASN A 4 -16.44 19.96 18.74
N GLU A 5 -17.57 20.60 18.45
CA GLU A 5 -18.80 19.91 18.06
C GLU A 5 -18.65 18.99 16.85
N ALA A 6 -17.92 19.43 15.81
CA ALA A 6 -17.67 18.62 14.61
C ALA A 6 -16.77 17.40 14.91
N GLN A 7 -15.74 17.61 15.73
CA GLN A 7 -14.89 16.53 16.20
C GLN A 7 -15.68 15.54 17.07
N GLU A 8 -16.56 16.05 17.94
CA GLU A 8 -17.39 15.21 18.81
C GLU A 8 -18.33 14.33 17.99
N ARG A 9 -18.99 14.88 16.97
CA ARG A 9 -19.80 14.09 16.03
C ARG A 9 -18.98 12.99 15.33
N ALA A 10 -17.78 13.32 14.85
CA ALA A 10 -16.90 12.32 14.22
C ALA A 10 -16.44 11.25 15.20
N ILE A 11 -16.12 11.61 16.44
CA ILE A 11 -15.72 10.68 17.50
C ILE A 11 -16.86 9.70 17.84
N LYS A 12 -18.09 10.21 17.96
CA LYS A 12 -19.27 9.46 18.38
C LYS A 12 -20.01 8.76 17.26
N HIS A 13 -19.60 8.93 16.00
CA HIS A 13 -20.25 8.26 14.88
C HIS A 13 -20.25 6.75 15.07
N GLY A 14 -21.44 6.14 14.99
CA GLY A 14 -21.65 4.69 15.19
C GLY A 14 -21.40 3.88 13.92
N ASP A 15 -22.45 3.21 13.47
CA ASP A 15 -22.37 2.30 12.33
C ASP A 15 -22.37 3.01 10.98
N GLY A 16 -21.82 2.34 9.99
CA GLY A 16 -21.77 2.76 8.60
C GLY A 16 -20.57 3.64 8.24
N PRO A 17 -20.40 3.90 6.95
CA PRO A 17 -19.30 4.71 6.44
C PRO A 17 -19.44 6.18 6.86
N CYS A 18 -18.31 6.81 7.21
CA CYS A 18 -18.23 8.20 7.59
C CYS A 18 -17.01 8.87 6.93
N MET A 19 -17.24 9.97 6.23
CA MET A 19 -16.16 10.77 5.68
C MET A 19 -16.04 12.07 6.48
N VAL A 20 -14.83 12.36 6.97
CA VAL A 20 -14.52 13.59 7.71
C VAL A 20 -13.59 14.46 6.90
N LEU A 21 -14.06 15.63 6.46
CA LEU A 21 -13.25 16.63 5.78
C LEU A 21 -12.57 17.53 6.81
N ALA A 22 -11.26 17.60 6.77
CA ALA A 22 -10.47 18.31 7.77
C ALA A 22 -9.21 18.92 7.18
N GLY A 23 -9.05 20.23 7.31
CA GLY A 23 -7.88 20.99 6.88
C GLY A 23 -6.62 20.73 7.74
N PRO A 24 -5.46 21.26 7.35
CA PRO A 24 -4.26 21.26 8.20
C PRO A 24 -4.56 21.90 9.57
N GLY A 25 -3.98 21.34 10.63
CA GLY A 25 -4.17 21.86 12.00
C GLY A 25 -5.53 21.62 12.65
N SER A 26 -6.51 21.04 11.96
CA SER A 26 -7.89 20.80 12.47
C SER A 26 -7.99 19.70 13.54
N GLY A 27 -6.88 19.04 13.90
CA GLY A 27 -6.87 17.96 14.89
C GLY A 27 -7.31 16.60 14.36
N LYS A 28 -7.04 16.27 13.07
CA LYS A 28 -7.35 14.96 12.47
C LYS A 28 -6.84 13.79 13.32
N THR A 29 -5.55 13.81 13.67
CA THR A 29 -4.92 12.76 14.49
C THR A 29 -5.57 12.63 15.86
N TYR A 30 -5.90 13.78 16.48
CA TYR A 30 -6.65 13.82 17.75
C TYR A 30 -8.01 13.13 17.60
N THR A 31 -8.76 13.50 16.58
CA THR A 31 -10.11 12.97 16.33
C THR A 31 -10.10 11.47 16.12
N ILE A 32 -9.16 10.96 15.31
CA ILE A 32 -9.04 9.51 15.05
C ILE A 32 -8.66 8.74 16.32
N ALA A 33 -7.67 9.22 17.07
CA ALA A 33 -7.23 8.54 18.31
C ALA A 33 -8.35 8.53 19.36
N ARG A 34 -9.10 9.64 19.50
CA ARG A 34 -10.25 9.72 20.42
C ARG A 34 -11.44 8.88 19.95
N ARG A 35 -11.67 8.76 18.63
CA ARG A 35 -12.66 7.86 18.06
C ARG A 35 -12.31 6.41 18.37
N THR A 36 -11.07 6.01 18.16
CA THR A 36 -10.60 4.65 18.47
C THR A 36 -10.85 4.31 19.94
N GLN A 37 -10.52 5.22 20.84
CA GLN A 37 -10.81 5.05 22.27
C GLN A 37 -12.33 4.93 22.53
N TYR A 38 -13.13 5.79 21.90
CA TYR A 38 -14.58 5.81 22.08
C TYR A 38 -15.24 4.52 21.60
N LEU A 39 -14.80 3.95 20.46
CA LEU A 39 -15.27 2.66 19.96
C LEU A 39 -15.04 1.54 21.00
N ILE A 40 -13.90 1.51 21.64
CA ILE A 40 -13.56 0.50 22.66
C ILE A 40 -14.38 0.73 23.95
N GLU A 41 -14.37 1.95 24.47
CA GLU A 41 -14.93 2.23 25.79
C GLU A 41 -16.45 2.34 25.80
N HIS A 42 -17.05 2.89 24.72
CA HIS A 42 -18.50 3.12 24.61
C HIS A 42 -19.21 2.02 23.82
N TYR A 43 -18.76 1.77 22.59
CA TYR A 43 -19.39 0.76 21.74
C TYR A 43 -18.93 -0.67 22.04
N LYS A 44 -17.95 -0.84 22.94
CA LYS A 44 -17.41 -2.14 23.35
C LYS A 44 -16.86 -2.96 22.19
N VAL A 45 -16.41 -2.28 21.14
CA VAL A 45 -15.73 -2.93 20.03
C VAL A 45 -14.44 -3.56 20.54
N ARG A 46 -14.18 -4.79 20.17
CA ARG A 46 -12.94 -5.47 20.55
C ARG A 46 -11.75 -4.76 19.90
N PRO A 47 -10.72 -4.42 20.66
CA PRO A 47 -9.57 -3.68 20.12
C PRO A 47 -8.88 -4.36 18.95
N GLU A 48 -8.88 -5.70 18.91
CA GLU A 48 -8.32 -6.53 17.84
C GLU A 48 -9.04 -6.35 16.50
N GLU A 49 -10.31 -5.92 16.55
CA GLU A 49 -11.15 -5.68 15.39
C GLU A 49 -10.98 -4.26 14.82
N ILE A 50 -10.20 -3.42 15.49
CA ILE A 50 -9.97 -2.05 15.06
C ILE A 50 -8.67 -1.95 14.29
N LEU A 51 -8.77 -1.44 13.06
CA LEU A 51 -7.64 -1.20 12.17
C LEU A 51 -7.56 0.29 11.85
N VAL A 52 -6.41 0.91 12.15
CA VAL A 52 -6.11 2.30 11.82
C VAL A 52 -4.99 2.33 10.79
N ILE A 53 -5.33 2.79 9.58
CA ILE A 53 -4.41 2.80 8.45
C ILE A 53 -3.98 4.24 8.13
N THR A 54 -2.70 4.41 7.82
CA THR A 54 -2.10 5.68 7.39
C THR A 54 -1.22 5.46 6.15
N PHE A 55 -0.80 6.54 5.49
CA PHE A 55 0.10 6.44 4.34
C PHE A 55 1.57 6.19 4.74
N THR A 56 2.01 6.72 5.88
CA THR A 56 3.42 6.65 6.29
C THR A 56 3.61 5.92 7.61
N ARG A 57 4.75 5.27 7.74
CA ARG A 57 5.14 4.60 9.01
C ARG A 57 5.26 5.62 10.17
N ALA A 58 5.73 6.83 9.87
CA ALA A 58 5.83 7.89 10.87
C ALA A 58 4.45 8.30 11.41
N ALA A 59 3.47 8.53 10.50
CA ALA A 59 2.10 8.86 10.90
C ALA A 59 1.43 7.72 11.68
N SER A 60 1.67 6.46 11.29
CA SER A 60 1.15 5.29 12.01
C SER A 60 1.70 5.22 13.44
N ARG A 61 3.00 5.46 13.60
CA ARG A 61 3.65 5.47 14.94
C ARG A 61 3.10 6.61 15.78
N GLU A 62 3.07 7.84 15.26
CA GLU A 62 2.51 9.00 15.95
C GLU A 62 1.06 8.75 16.40
N MET A 63 0.23 8.17 15.54
CA MET A 63 -1.15 7.85 15.85
C MET A 63 -1.25 6.87 17.02
N LYS A 64 -0.43 5.81 17.01
CA LYS A 64 -0.36 4.81 18.08
C LYS A 64 0.07 5.45 19.41
N GLU A 65 1.11 6.27 19.41
CA GLU A 65 1.60 6.97 20.62
C GLU A 65 0.54 7.90 21.21
N ARG A 66 -0.14 8.67 20.36
CA ARG A 66 -1.24 9.54 20.81
C ARG A 66 -2.40 8.75 21.39
N PHE A 67 -2.78 7.63 20.76
CA PHE A 67 -3.81 6.74 21.27
C PHE A 67 -3.43 6.19 22.65
N GLN A 68 -2.21 5.72 22.82
CA GLN A 68 -1.70 5.24 24.12
C GLN A 68 -1.73 6.32 25.21
N GLY A 69 -1.45 7.58 24.85
CA GLY A 69 -1.58 8.72 25.74
C GLY A 69 -3.01 8.90 26.26
N TYR A 70 -4.01 8.78 25.38
CA TYR A 70 -5.43 8.93 25.77
C TYR A 70 -5.96 7.73 26.57
N THR A 71 -5.42 6.56 26.38
CA THR A 71 -5.83 5.34 27.11
C THR A 71 -5.07 5.16 28.45
N LYS A 72 -4.35 6.19 28.88
CA LYS A 72 -3.57 6.18 30.15
C LYS A 72 -2.61 5.00 30.24
N GLY A 73 -1.97 4.66 29.15
CA GLY A 73 -1.01 3.56 29.05
C GLY A 73 -1.64 2.15 29.02
N LYS A 74 -2.97 2.02 28.95
CA LYS A 74 -3.58 0.73 28.70
C LYS A 74 -3.17 0.21 27.32
N ASN A 75 -2.63 -0.98 27.27
CA ASN A 75 -2.20 -1.60 26.02
C ASN A 75 -3.39 -2.32 25.36
N TYR A 76 -4.09 -1.61 24.50
CA TYR A 76 -5.12 -2.21 23.66
C TYR A 76 -4.48 -2.75 22.37
N PRO A 77 -4.79 -3.98 21.94
CA PRO A 77 -4.24 -4.60 20.73
C PRO A 77 -4.89 -4.08 19.42
N VAL A 78 -5.03 -2.75 19.33
CA VAL A 78 -5.46 -2.07 18.10
C VAL A 78 -4.34 -2.14 17.06
N THR A 79 -4.68 -2.48 15.83
CA THR A 79 -3.72 -2.52 14.73
C THR A 79 -3.54 -1.13 14.13
N PHE A 80 -2.32 -0.59 14.22
CA PHE A 80 -1.91 0.65 13.55
C PHE A 80 -0.88 0.30 12.47
N GLY A 81 -1.12 0.71 11.24
CA GLY A 81 -0.23 0.36 10.13
C GLY A 81 -0.34 1.29 8.92
N THR A 82 0.52 1.03 7.94
CA THR A 82 0.35 1.57 6.58
C THR A 82 -0.46 0.59 5.74
N PHE A 83 -1.04 1.06 4.62
CA PHE A 83 -1.74 0.17 3.69
C PHE A 83 -0.89 -1.06 3.34
N HIS A 84 0.31 -0.86 2.83
CA HIS A 84 1.21 -1.97 2.46
C HIS A 84 1.56 -2.87 3.65
N GLY A 85 1.82 -2.29 4.84
CA GLY A 85 2.14 -3.07 6.03
C GLY A 85 1.01 -3.97 6.49
N VAL A 86 -0.23 -3.46 6.45
CA VAL A 86 -1.44 -4.21 6.80
C VAL A 86 -1.71 -5.29 5.76
N TYR A 87 -1.70 -4.92 4.48
CA TYR A 87 -1.95 -5.86 3.39
C TYR A 87 -0.91 -6.97 3.33
N PHE A 88 0.36 -6.64 3.52
CA PHE A 88 1.38 -7.67 3.63
C PHE A 88 1.15 -8.60 4.83
N GLY A 89 0.68 -8.06 5.96
CA GLY A 89 0.27 -8.87 7.11
C GLY A 89 -0.82 -9.88 6.77
N ILE A 90 -1.84 -9.47 6.02
CA ILE A 90 -2.92 -10.34 5.52
C ILE A 90 -2.38 -11.38 4.55
N LEU A 91 -1.56 -10.96 3.59
CA LEU A 91 -0.97 -11.86 2.58
C LEU A 91 -0.01 -12.88 3.20
N LYS A 92 0.74 -12.49 4.23
CA LYS A 92 1.56 -13.43 5.01
C LYS A 92 0.72 -14.57 5.60
N TRP A 93 -0.42 -14.23 6.12
CA TRP A 93 -1.34 -15.23 6.69
C TRP A 93 -1.99 -16.07 5.59
N ALA A 94 -2.52 -15.46 4.53
CA ALA A 94 -3.27 -16.14 3.48
C ALA A 94 -2.38 -17.02 2.58
N TYR A 95 -1.20 -16.52 2.20
CA TYR A 95 -0.31 -17.16 1.21
C TYR A 95 1.01 -17.67 1.81
N ARG A 96 1.17 -17.61 3.14
CA ARG A 96 2.39 -18.00 3.87
C ARG A 96 3.64 -17.29 3.34
N LEU A 97 3.50 -16.02 2.99
CA LEU A 97 4.61 -15.21 2.52
C LEU A 97 5.53 -14.81 3.67
N THR A 98 6.80 -14.58 3.36
CA THR A 98 7.81 -14.00 4.24
C THR A 98 8.34 -12.69 3.67
N SER A 99 9.18 -11.98 4.39
CA SER A 99 9.87 -10.79 3.85
C SER A 99 10.71 -11.10 2.61
N ASP A 100 11.23 -12.32 2.52
CA ASP A 100 12.04 -12.76 1.38
C ASP A 100 11.25 -12.90 0.08
N ASN A 101 9.92 -12.95 0.16
CA ASN A 101 9.06 -12.94 -1.01
C ASN A 101 8.82 -11.52 -1.56
N ILE A 102 9.27 -10.47 -0.87
CA ILE A 102 9.17 -9.10 -1.40
C ILE A 102 10.29 -8.86 -2.39
N LEU A 103 9.94 -8.42 -3.59
CA LEU A 103 10.90 -7.98 -4.59
C LEU A 103 11.37 -6.57 -4.20
N THR A 104 12.65 -6.46 -3.87
CA THR A 104 13.26 -5.15 -3.55
C THR A 104 13.41 -4.30 -4.80
N GLU A 105 13.56 -2.97 -4.64
CA GLU A 105 13.78 -2.07 -5.78
C GLU A 105 15.04 -2.42 -6.56
N GLU A 106 16.10 -2.87 -5.87
CA GLU A 106 17.32 -3.32 -6.52
C GLU A 106 17.10 -4.61 -7.33
N GLU A 107 16.41 -5.60 -6.75
CA GLU A 107 16.05 -6.84 -7.47
C GLU A 107 15.14 -6.54 -8.67
N LYS A 108 14.20 -5.59 -8.54
CA LYS A 108 13.31 -5.15 -9.61
C LYS A 108 14.10 -4.51 -10.75
N TYR A 109 15.04 -3.63 -10.39
CA TYR A 109 15.94 -2.98 -11.36
C TYR A 109 16.76 -4.03 -12.12
N GLN A 110 17.42 -4.96 -11.42
CA GLN A 110 18.23 -5.99 -12.04
C GLN A 110 17.39 -6.93 -12.93
N LEU A 111 16.18 -7.25 -12.51
CA LEU A 111 15.26 -8.08 -13.28
C LEU A 111 14.86 -7.39 -14.60
N ILE A 112 14.49 -6.11 -14.57
CA ILE A 112 14.16 -5.36 -15.79
C ILE A 112 15.40 -5.27 -16.71
N ARG A 113 16.56 -4.98 -16.15
CA ARG A 113 17.81 -4.93 -16.91
C ARG A 113 18.09 -6.26 -17.64
N GLN A 114 17.92 -7.38 -16.97
CA GLN A 114 18.08 -8.71 -17.58
C GLN A 114 17.04 -8.95 -18.68
N ILE A 115 15.79 -8.53 -18.49
CA ILE A 115 14.73 -8.66 -19.49
C ILE A 115 15.06 -7.85 -20.74
N LEU A 116 15.53 -6.64 -20.59
CA LEU A 116 15.90 -5.78 -21.73
C LEU A 116 17.05 -6.36 -22.57
N ALA A 117 17.94 -7.13 -21.95
CA ALA A 117 19.04 -7.81 -22.63
C ALA A 117 18.59 -9.08 -23.39
N MET A 118 17.35 -9.54 -23.27
CA MET A 118 16.85 -10.73 -23.95
C MET A 118 16.53 -10.43 -25.42
N PRO A 119 17.09 -11.18 -26.38
CA PRO A 119 16.84 -10.92 -27.81
C PRO A 119 15.36 -10.97 -28.21
N GLU A 120 14.57 -11.82 -27.57
CA GLU A 120 13.13 -11.97 -27.83
C GLU A 120 12.28 -10.75 -27.42
N ILE A 121 12.82 -9.88 -26.58
CA ILE A 121 12.16 -8.64 -26.20
C ILE A 121 12.22 -7.64 -27.38
N GLY A 122 13.35 -7.63 -28.10
CA GLY A 122 13.55 -6.71 -29.22
C GLY A 122 13.51 -5.25 -28.76
N PHE A 123 14.13 -4.97 -27.61
CA PHE A 123 14.29 -3.63 -27.08
C PHE A 123 15.58 -3.03 -27.63
N GLU A 124 15.43 -1.90 -28.31
CA GLU A 124 16.57 -1.09 -28.78
C GLU A 124 16.61 0.15 -27.87
N PRO A 125 17.65 0.31 -27.03
CA PRO A 125 17.75 1.49 -26.20
C PRO A 125 17.91 2.73 -27.08
N GLU A 126 17.09 3.73 -26.83
CA GLU A 126 17.37 5.07 -27.35
C GLU A 126 18.66 5.58 -26.71
N LEU A 127 19.27 6.64 -27.25
CA LEU A 127 20.52 7.25 -26.76
C LEU A 127 20.43 7.82 -25.32
N SER A 128 19.43 7.41 -24.55
CA SER A 128 19.15 7.79 -23.16
C SER A 128 19.95 6.94 -22.17
N ASP A 129 20.11 7.46 -20.95
CA ASP A 129 20.75 6.73 -19.85
C ASP A 129 19.93 5.44 -19.53
N GLU A 130 20.55 4.26 -19.66
CA GLU A 130 19.96 2.94 -19.33
C GLU A 130 19.25 2.94 -17.96
N LYS A 131 19.79 3.70 -17.00
CA LYS A 131 19.20 3.80 -15.66
C LYS A 131 17.87 4.54 -15.66
N GLU A 132 17.76 5.60 -16.44
CA GLU A 132 16.53 6.36 -16.57
C GLU A 132 15.45 5.52 -17.25
N GLU A 133 15.83 4.82 -18.31
CA GLU A 133 14.94 3.92 -19.05
C GLU A 133 14.37 2.81 -18.19
N ILE A 134 15.19 2.15 -17.38
CA ILE A 134 14.73 1.11 -16.43
C ILE A 134 13.79 1.70 -15.38
N ARG A 135 14.06 2.89 -14.85
CA ARG A 135 13.19 3.55 -13.88
C ARG A 135 11.82 3.91 -14.47
N ASP A 136 11.80 4.39 -15.70
CA ASP A 136 10.57 4.72 -16.41
C ASP A 136 9.73 3.46 -16.64
N LEU A 137 10.35 2.37 -17.07
CA LEU A 137 9.69 1.08 -17.23
C LEU A 137 9.12 0.54 -15.91
N ILE A 138 9.88 0.62 -14.81
CA ILE A 138 9.41 0.24 -13.47
C ILE A 138 8.18 1.07 -13.09
N THR A 139 8.24 2.37 -13.33
CA THR A 139 7.13 3.28 -13.03
C THR A 139 5.90 2.96 -13.88
N GLU A 140 6.08 2.69 -15.16
CA GLU A 140 4.98 2.36 -16.05
C GLU A 140 4.34 1.00 -15.72
N ILE A 141 5.14 -0.01 -15.37
CA ILE A 141 4.66 -1.31 -14.87
C ILE A 141 3.79 -1.10 -13.61
N GLY A 142 4.28 -0.31 -12.65
CA GLY A 142 3.52 0.03 -11.45
C GLY A 142 2.19 0.74 -11.76
N ASN A 143 2.20 1.68 -12.71
CA ASN A 143 0.99 2.38 -13.14
C ASN A 143 -0.06 1.44 -13.74
N VAL A 144 0.34 0.47 -14.58
CA VAL A 144 -0.57 -0.53 -15.14
C VAL A 144 -1.21 -1.36 -14.04
N LYS A 145 -0.40 -1.85 -13.09
CA LYS A 145 -0.87 -2.63 -11.94
C LYS A 145 -1.84 -1.82 -11.06
N ASN A 146 -1.42 -0.64 -10.63
CA ASN A 146 -2.21 0.20 -9.71
C ASN A 146 -3.55 0.67 -10.32
N ARG A 147 -3.63 0.78 -11.64
CA ARG A 147 -4.87 1.11 -12.34
C ARG A 147 -5.75 -0.10 -12.62
N GLY A 148 -5.28 -1.31 -12.34
CA GLY A 148 -6.01 -2.55 -12.63
C GLY A 148 -6.31 -2.75 -14.13
N ILE A 149 -5.47 -2.18 -15.01
CA ILE A 149 -5.67 -2.29 -16.46
C ILE A 149 -5.06 -3.60 -16.94
N SER A 150 -5.85 -4.37 -17.69
CA SER A 150 -5.31 -5.56 -18.37
C SER A 150 -4.24 -5.13 -19.38
N ILE A 151 -3.09 -5.81 -19.35
CA ILE A 151 -1.96 -5.49 -20.25
C ILE A 151 -2.32 -5.63 -21.73
N GLU A 152 -3.32 -6.45 -22.06
CA GLU A 152 -3.83 -6.60 -23.43
C GLU A 152 -4.57 -5.37 -23.93
N LYS A 153 -5.02 -4.50 -23.03
CA LYS A 153 -5.75 -3.25 -23.32
C LYS A 153 -4.91 -2.01 -23.08
N TYR A 154 -3.66 -2.19 -22.61
CA TYR A 154 -2.77 -1.09 -22.32
C TYR A 154 -1.84 -0.83 -23.51
N GLU A 155 -1.80 0.40 -23.97
CA GLU A 155 -0.84 0.86 -24.98
C GLU A 155 0.15 1.83 -24.35
N SER A 156 1.42 1.44 -24.34
CA SER A 156 2.50 2.32 -23.92
C SER A 156 2.76 3.36 -25.01
N ILE A 157 2.72 4.63 -24.66
CA ILE A 157 3.01 5.73 -25.61
C ILE A 157 4.49 5.71 -25.99
N ARG A 158 5.38 5.39 -25.04
CA ARG A 158 6.83 5.43 -25.26
C ARG A 158 7.36 4.13 -25.88
N TYR A 159 6.88 2.99 -25.44
CA TYR A 159 7.47 1.70 -25.78
C TYR A 159 6.60 0.85 -26.71
N GLY A 160 5.38 1.26 -27.00
CA GLY A 160 4.46 0.54 -27.88
C GLY A 160 4.30 -0.94 -27.50
N VAL A 161 4.33 -1.80 -28.49
CA VAL A 161 4.14 -3.26 -28.29
C VAL A 161 5.31 -3.94 -27.54
N VAL A 162 6.48 -3.30 -27.46
CA VAL A 162 7.63 -3.83 -26.71
C VAL A 162 7.34 -3.84 -25.22
N PHE A 163 6.62 -2.81 -24.73
CA PHE A 163 6.21 -2.75 -23.33
C PHE A 163 5.40 -3.98 -22.91
N THR A 164 4.47 -4.42 -23.72
CA THR A 164 3.65 -5.62 -23.44
C THR A 164 4.51 -6.86 -23.27
N ARG A 165 5.57 -7.01 -24.09
CA ARG A 165 6.53 -8.12 -23.97
C ARG A 165 7.33 -8.02 -22.68
N ILE A 166 7.85 -6.83 -22.37
CA ILE A 166 8.58 -6.56 -21.12
C ILE A 166 7.70 -6.88 -19.91
N TYR A 167 6.48 -6.35 -19.87
CA TYR A 167 5.53 -6.56 -18.77
C TYR A 167 5.22 -8.05 -18.55
N LYS A 168 4.88 -8.78 -19.61
CA LYS A 168 4.57 -10.21 -19.53
C LYS A 168 5.77 -11.03 -19.06
N THR A 169 6.96 -10.70 -19.54
CA THR A 169 8.20 -11.37 -19.14
C THR A 169 8.53 -11.06 -17.68
N TYR A 170 8.38 -9.80 -17.25
CA TYR A 170 8.54 -9.38 -15.86
C TYR A 170 7.61 -10.17 -14.92
N GLU A 171 6.33 -10.23 -15.23
CA GLU A 171 5.35 -10.97 -14.43
C GLU A 171 5.67 -12.46 -14.36
N LYS A 172 6.09 -13.06 -15.49
CA LYS A 172 6.50 -14.48 -15.53
C LYS A 172 7.72 -14.74 -14.66
N GLN A 173 8.78 -13.95 -14.80
CA GLN A 173 10.02 -14.13 -14.03
C GLN A 173 9.79 -13.89 -12.54
N ARG A 174 9.09 -12.84 -12.17
CA ARG A 174 8.73 -12.54 -10.80
C ARG A 174 7.99 -13.70 -10.12
N LYS A 175 6.99 -14.28 -10.82
CA LYS A 175 6.23 -15.44 -10.33
C LYS A 175 7.12 -16.69 -10.18
N LEU A 176 8.03 -16.94 -11.13
CA LEU A 176 8.99 -18.04 -11.04
C LEU A 176 9.92 -17.90 -9.82
N MET A 177 10.32 -16.69 -9.49
CA MET A 177 11.11 -16.37 -8.30
C MET A 177 10.30 -16.43 -7.00
N ARG A 178 8.98 -16.64 -7.06
CA ARG A 178 8.04 -16.57 -5.92
C ARG A 178 8.12 -15.21 -5.20
N LYS A 179 8.32 -14.14 -5.95
CA LYS A 179 8.38 -12.77 -5.45
C LYS A 179 7.08 -12.02 -5.73
N ILE A 180 6.75 -11.07 -4.87
CA ILE A 180 5.71 -10.06 -5.07
C ILE A 180 6.34 -8.67 -4.97
N ASP A 181 5.90 -7.73 -5.77
CA ASP A 181 6.26 -6.33 -5.60
C ASP A 181 5.22 -5.58 -4.76
N PHE A 182 5.49 -4.31 -4.47
CA PHE A 182 4.57 -3.51 -3.65
C PHE A 182 3.20 -3.29 -4.32
N ASP A 183 3.18 -3.21 -5.65
CA ASP A 183 1.94 -3.02 -6.41
C ASP A 183 1.07 -4.28 -6.37
N ASP A 184 1.69 -5.47 -6.38
CA ASP A 184 0.99 -6.74 -6.22
C ASP A 184 0.27 -6.87 -4.87
N MET A 185 0.78 -6.25 -3.81
CA MET A 185 0.16 -6.37 -2.48
C MET A 185 -1.27 -5.86 -2.47
N LEU A 186 -1.54 -4.78 -3.20
CA LEU A 186 -2.88 -4.21 -3.31
C LEU A 186 -3.80 -5.13 -4.13
N LEU A 187 -3.32 -5.61 -5.28
CA LEU A 187 -4.09 -6.49 -6.16
C LEU A 187 -4.40 -7.83 -5.50
N LEU A 188 -3.41 -8.48 -4.89
CA LEU A 188 -3.61 -9.76 -4.21
C LEU A 188 -4.54 -9.66 -3.01
N CYS A 189 -4.54 -8.53 -2.29
CA CYS A 189 -5.52 -8.30 -1.25
C CYS A 189 -6.93 -8.06 -1.82
N TYR A 190 -7.04 -7.33 -2.93
CA TYR A 190 -8.31 -7.13 -3.62
C TYR A 190 -8.90 -8.47 -4.10
N ASP A 191 -8.08 -9.35 -4.65
CA ASP A 191 -8.52 -10.67 -5.12
C ASP A 191 -8.88 -11.63 -3.97
N LEU A 192 -8.40 -11.35 -2.75
CA LEU A 192 -8.66 -12.18 -1.57
C LEU A 192 -10.02 -11.87 -0.91
N PHE A 193 -10.55 -10.65 -1.07
CA PHE A 193 -11.79 -10.17 -0.46
C PHE A 193 -12.97 -10.15 -1.43
#